data_f0e53329bf895e620882768aee8819b8
#
_entry.id   f0e53329bf895e620882768aee8819b8
#
_cell.length_a   1.000
_cell.length_b   1.000
_cell.length_c   1.000
_cell.angle_alpha   90.00
_cell.angle_beta   90.00
_cell.angle_gamma   90.00
#
_symmetry.space_group_name_H-M   'P 1'
#
loop_
_entity.id
_entity.type
_entity.pdbx_description
1 polymer ?
#
loop_
_entity_poly.entity_id
_entity_poly.type
_entity_poly.pdbx_seq_one_letter_code
_entity_poly.pdbx_strand_id
1 'polypeptide(L)'
;KNNFFFHILPTIRNHMRWNKKYNYPSSSRATEDGIRRYVLGEAKLPSVTSILDATKSEEDKAALANWRERTGHKEAEAITKAASSRGSQMHGYLESFLLGRENLSFFEDNEQYKKMAKEIIDKGLTNRLEEIYGVECTMHYPERYAGTADCVGVYEGKETIIDFKQSNKPKKAEYIDSWFLQTAAYSLAHNVVYNSNINACVILVCTVDNLFQEFKIQGPELVTYQNLFLGRLKKFNELTNLE
;
A
#
# COMPACT_ATOMS: atom_id res chain seq x y z
N LYS A 1 -9.98 -40.18 6.26
CA LYS A 1 -10.33 -38.99 7.06
C LYS A 1 -9.30 -37.92 6.71
N ASN A 2 -9.47 -37.13 5.64
CA ASN A 2 -8.68 -35.92 5.36
C ASN A 2 -9.18 -35.23 4.07
N ASN A 3 -10.50 -35.08 3.90
CA ASN A 3 -11.06 -34.40 2.72
C ASN A 3 -11.68 -33.03 3.04
N PHE A 4 -11.39 -32.42 4.19
CA PHE A 4 -12.08 -31.19 4.60
C PHE A 4 -11.39 -29.91 4.16
N PHE A 5 -10.13 -29.94 3.71
CA PHE A 5 -9.35 -28.71 3.46
C PHE A 5 -9.21 -28.28 2.00
N PHE A 6 -9.54 -29.13 1.03
CA PHE A 6 -9.40 -28.82 -0.39
C PHE A 6 -10.52 -27.91 -0.96
N HIS A 7 -11.61 -27.68 -0.21
CA HIS A 7 -12.75 -26.88 -0.69
C HIS A 7 -12.76 -25.41 -0.23
N ILE A 8 -11.90 -24.99 0.70
CA ILE A 8 -11.96 -23.63 1.26
C ILE A 8 -11.35 -22.61 0.30
N LEU A 9 -10.23 -22.90 -0.35
CA LEU A 9 -9.53 -21.97 -1.24
C LEU A 9 -10.32 -21.59 -2.51
N PRO A 10 -10.94 -22.54 -3.23
CA PRO A 10 -11.83 -22.20 -4.34
C PRO A 10 -13.01 -21.34 -3.89
N THR A 11 -13.54 -21.58 -2.68
CA THR A 11 -14.73 -20.88 -2.16
C THR A 11 -14.42 -19.42 -1.78
N ILE A 12 -13.28 -19.15 -1.15
CA ILE A 12 -12.86 -17.77 -0.79
C ILE A 12 -12.70 -16.92 -2.04
N ARG A 13 -12.09 -17.47 -3.09
CA ARG A 13 -11.85 -16.79 -4.34
C ARG A 13 -13.08 -16.61 -5.22
N ASN A 14 -14.07 -17.48 -5.09
CA ASN A 14 -15.31 -17.41 -5.88
C ASN A 14 -16.14 -16.15 -5.60
N HIS A 15 -15.86 -15.40 -4.55
CA HIS A 15 -16.54 -14.15 -4.23
C HIS A 15 -15.83 -12.91 -4.79
N MET A 16 -14.55 -13.00 -5.18
CA MET A 16 -13.77 -11.90 -5.75
C MET A 16 -13.85 -11.94 -7.27
N ARG A 17 -14.54 -10.98 -7.87
CA ARG A 17 -14.71 -10.91 -9.32
C ARG A 17 -13.71 -9.94 -9.94
N TRP A 18 -12.97 -10.37 -10.97
CA TRP A 18 -12.18 -9.48 -11.80
C TRP A 18 -13.07 -8.62 -12.70
N ASN A 19 -12.86 -7.30 -12.63
CA ASN A 19 -13.54 -6.33 -13.48
C ASN A 19 -12.49 -5.39 -14.10
N LYS A 20 -12.15 -5.60 -15.36
CA LYS A 20 -11.20 -4.76 -16.11
C LYS A 20 -11.80 -3.41 -16.49
N LYS A 21 -12.35 -2.68 -15.50
CA LYS A 21 -13.01 -1.39 -15.69
C LYS A 21 -12.03 -0.31 -16.14
N TYR A 22 -10.78 -0.38 -15.71
CA TYR A 22 -9.75 0.61 -15.98
C TYR A 22 -8.53 -0.05 -16.63
N ASN A 23 -7.84 0.71 -17.49
CA ASN A 23 -6.58 0.27 -18.11
C ASN A 23 -5.42 1.00 -17.44
N TYR A 24 -4.75 0.33 -16.53
CA TYR A 24 -3.62 0.90 -15.80
C TYR A 24 -2.35 0.86 -16.66
N PRO A 25 -1.58 1.97 -16.74
CA PRO A 25 -0.35 2.00 -17.51
C PRO A 25 0.74 1.15 -16.87
N SER A 26 1.62 0.62 -17.69
CA SER A 26 2.88 0.07 -17.23
C SER A 26 3.86 1.19 -16.89
N SER A 27 4.71 0.98 -15.89
CA SER A 27 5.77 1.91 -15.53
C SER A 27 7.04 1.15 -15.15
N SER A 28 8.18 1.81 -15.27
CA SER A 28 9.42 1.38 -14.65
C SER A 28 9.84 2.35 -13.55
N ARG A 29 10.78 1.94 -12.72
CA ARG A 29 11.28 2.77 -11.60
C ARG A 29 12.73 3.12 -11.85
N ALA A 30 13.09 4.39 -11.66
CA ALA A 30 14.46 4.89 -11.67
C ALA A 30 14.73 5.64 -10.35
N THR A 31 15.99 5.75 -9.97
CA THR A 31 16.40 6.62 -8.85
C THR A 31 17.36 7.66 -9.41
N GLU A 32 17.01 8.92 -9.26
CA GLU A 32 17.79 10.05 -9.71
C GLU A 32 17.94 11.02 -8.52
N ASP A 33 19.16 11.40 -8.16
CA ASP A 33 19.46 12.27 -7.02
C ASP A 33 18.83 11.83 -5.68
N GLY A 34 18.80 10.49 -5.47
CA GLY A 34 18.18 9.90 -4.28
C GLY A 34 16.65 9.86 -4.28
N ILE A 35 16.01 10.40 -5.31
CA ILE A 35 14.57 10.44 -5.46
C ILE A 35 14.13 9.28 -6.37
N ARG A 36 13.23 8.42 -5.87
CA ARG A 36 12.58 7.41 -6.70
C ARG A 36 11.60 8.08 -7.66
N ARG A 37 11.73 7.79 -8.95
CA ARG A 37 10.84 8.25 -10.00
C ARG A 37 10.17 7.08 -10.71
N TYR A 38 8.95 7.32 -11.17
CA TYR A 38 8.24 6.43 -12.10
C TYR A 38 8.40 6.96 -13.52
N VAL A 39 8.79 6.07 -14.43
CA VAL A 39 8.93 6.37 -15.86
C VAL A 39 7.69 5.84 -16.57
N LEU A 40 6.90 6.75 -17.13
CA LEU A 40 5.68 6.48 -17.89
C LEU A 40 5.83 7.12 -19.29
N GLY A 41 6.24 6.32 -20.27
CA GLY A 41 6.64 6.85 -21.58
C GLY A 41 7.83 7.80 -21.41
N GLU A 42 7.67 9.06 -21.82
CA GLU A 42 8.70 10.10 -21.68
C GLU A 42 8.67 10.81 -20.31
N ALA A 43 7.59 10.67 -19.55
CA ALA A 43 7.43 11.34 -18.27
C ALA A 43 8.19 10.62 -17.15
N LYS A 44 8.92 11.38 -16.32
CA LYS A 44 9.60 10.92 -15.11
C LYS A 44 9.01 11.64 -13.90
N LEU A 45 8.15 10.97 -13.17
CA LEU A 45 7.40 11.55 -12.06
C LEU A 45 7.96 11.10 -10.71
N PRO A 46 8.11 12.00 -9.71
CA PRO A 46 8.53 11.62 -8.37
C PRO A 46 7.52 10.67 -7.74
N SER A 47 8.01 9.70 -6.96
CA SER A 47 7.12 8.77 -6.28
C SER A 47 6.43 9.43 -5.08
N VAL A 48 5.17 9.04 -4.81
CA VAL A 48 4.44 9.47 -3.60
C VAL A 48 5.28 9.25 -2.34
N THR A 49 5.93 8.09 -2.22
CA THR A 49 6.76 7.77 -1.05
C THR A 49 7.99 8.68 -0.94
N SER A 50 8.64 9.04 -2.05
CA SER A 50 9.77 10.00 -2.03
C SER A 50 9.32 11.40 -1.63
N ILE A 51 8.14 11.84 -2.10
CA ILE A 51 7.55 13.12 -1.71
C ILE A 51 7.30 13.14 -0.20
N LEU A 52 6.68 12.10 0.34
CA LEU A 52 6.39 11.99 1.77
C LEU A 52 7.65 11.92 2.62
N ASP A 53 8.68 11.19 2.16
CA ASP A 53 9.96 11.09 2.86
C ASP A 53 10.71 12.44 2.90
N ALA A 54 10.82 13.12 1.76
CA ALA A 54 11.52 14.40 1.66
C ALA A 54 10.83 15.52 2.46
N THR A 55 9.55 15.42 2.68
CA THR A 55 8.74 16.44 3.36
C THR A 55 8.31 16.06 4.77
N LYS A 56 8.91 15.03 5.40
CA LYS A 56 8.66 14.67 6.80
C LYS A 56 8.79 15.88 7.73
N SER A 57 8.01 15.89 8.81
CA SER A 57 8.13 16.90 9.85
C SER A 57 9.48 16.79 10.57
N GLU A 58 9.93 17.86 11.20
CA GLU A 58 11.16 17.82 12.01
C GLU A 58 10.96 16.92 13.23
N GLU A 59 9.75 16.82 13.76
CA GLU A 59 9.38 15.92 14.86
C GLU A 59 9.54 14.46 14.44
N ASP A 60 9.06 14.07 13.25
CA ASP A 60 9.19 12.69 12.73
C ASP A 60 10.66 12.34 12.46
N LYS A 61 11.44 13.29 11.93
CA LYS A 61 12.87 13.11 11.71
C LYS A 61 13.61 12.92 13.03
N ALA A 62 13.31 13.76 14.03
CA ALA A 62 13.89 13.67 15.37
C ALA A 62 13.50 12.35 16.06
N ALA A 63 12.24 11.93 15.97
CA ALA A 63 11.79 10.66 16.54
C ALA A 63 12.53 9.46 15.94
N LEU A 64 12.75 9.45 14.62
CA LEU A 64 13.51 8.41 13.93
C LEU A 64 15.01 8.42 14.36
N ALA A 65 15.62 9.60 14.47
CA ALA A 65 16.99 9.75 14.93
C ALA A 65 17.16 9.22 16.37
N ASN A 66 16.30 9.65 17.28
CA ASN A 66 16.29 9.21 18.68
C ASN A 66 16.08 7.69 18.81
N TRP A 67 15.22 7.10 17.96
CA TRP A 67 15.05 5.66 17.93
C TRP A 67 16.34 4.95 17.51
N ARG A 68 17.03 5.43 16.45
CA ARG A 68 18.30 4.86 15.99
C ARG A 68 19.39 4.93 17.04
N GLU A 69 19.50 6.05 17.76
CA GLU A 69 20.46 6.21 18.84
C GLU A 69 20.21 5.25 19.99
N ARG A 70 18.97 5.15 20.47
CA ARG A 70 18.60 4.25 21.57
C ARG A 70 18.74 2.77 21.23
N THR A 71 18.47 2.39 19.99
CA THR A 71 18.53 1.00 19.52
C THR A 71 19.98 0.61 19.15
N GLY A 72 20.81 1.58 18.78
CA GLY A 72 22.11 1.37 18.15
C GLY A 72 21.99 1.24 16.62
N HIS A 73 22.88 1.89 15.89
CA HIS A 73 22.77 2.02 14.43
C HIS A 73 22.71 0.66 13.70
N LYS A 74 23.56 -0.30 14.08
CA LYS A 74 23.59 -1.65 13.45
C LYS A 74 22.30 -2.42 13.68
N GLU A 75 21.78 -2.39 14.91
CA GLU A 75 20.55 -3.08 15.27
C GLU A 75 19.34 -2.42 14.58
N ALA A 76 19.30 -1.09 14.57
CA ALA A 76 18.25 -0.34 13.86
C ALA A 76 18.23 -0.64 12.35
N GLU A 77 19.41 -0.75 11.72
CA GLU A 77 19.55 -1.14 10.33
C GLU A 77 19.05 -2.58 10.10
N ALA A 78 19.46 -3.52 10.95
CA ALA A 78 19.02 -4.91 10.87
C ALA A 78 17.49 -5.05 11.02
N ILE A 79 16.89 -4.35 11.98
CA ILE A 79 15.44 -4.30 12.18
C ILE A 79 14.74 -3.74 10.94
N THR A 80 15.25 -2.63 10.39
CA THR A 80 14.68 -1.99 9.21
C THR A 80 14.75 -2.90 7.98
N LYS A 81 15.90 -3.55 7.76
CA LYS A 81 16.09 -4.49 6.65
C LYS A 81 15.18 -5.72 6.76
N ALA A 82 15.09 -6.30 7.96
CA ALA A 82 14.19 -7.43 8.21
C ALA A 82 12.73 -7.06 7.99
N ALA A 83 12.29 -5.88 8.45
CA ALA A 83 10.94 -5.37 8.23
C ALA A 83 10.66 -5.13 6.75
N SER A 84 11.59 -4.54 6.00
CA SER A 84 11.46 -4.30 4.55
C SER A 84 11.36 -5.61 3.77
N SER A 85 12.24 -6.59 4.05
CA SER A 85 12.22 -7.90 3.41
C SER A 85 10.91 -8.63 3.66
N ARG A 86 10.47 -8.69 4.90
CA ARG A 86 9.19 -9.31 5.29
C ARG A 86 8.01 -8.62 4.61
N GLY A 87 8.02 -7.28 4.55
CA GLY A 87 6.99 -6.52 3.85
C GLY A 87 6.92 -6.87 2.37
N SER A 88 8.05 -6.88 1.66
CA SER A 88 8.10 -7.24 0.24
C SER A 88 7.61 -8.66 -0.02
N GLN A 89 7.98 -9.62 0.85
CA GLN A 89 7.51 -11.00 0.73
C GLN A 89 6.00 -11.13 0.98
N MET A 90 5.47 -10.42 1.99
CA MET A 90 4.04 -10.39 2.29
C MET A 90 3.23 -9.80 1.13
N HIS A 91 3.67 -8.67 0.55
CA HIS A 91 3.03 -8.07 -0.63
C HIS A 91 3.04 -9.01 -1.84
N GLY A 92 4.19 -9.63 -2.15
CA GLY A 92 4.27 -10.61 -3.26
C GLY A 92 3.34 -11.80 -3.08
N TYR A 93 3.14 -12.24 -1.83
CA TYR A 93 2.20 -13.31 -1.52
C TYR A 93 0.73 -12.86 -1.71
N LEU A 94 0.37 -11.67 -1.21
CA LEU A 94 -0.96 -11.09 -1.39
C LEU A 94 -1.27 -10.80 -2.87
N GLU A 95 -0.29 -10.26 -3.61
CA GLU A 95 -0.38 -10.07 -5.06
C GLU A 95 -0.70 -11.40 -5.76
N SER A 96 0.09 -12.44 -5.47
CA SER A 96 -0.09 -13.77 -6.07
C SER A 96 -1.45 -14.37 -5.74
N PHE A 97 -1.94 -14.18 -4.53
CA PHE A 97 -3.29 -14.59 -4.12
C PHE A 97 -4.36 -13.87 -4.94
N LEU A 98 -4.29 -12.55 -5.02
CA LEU A 98 -5.27 -11.72 -5.75
C LEU A 98 -5.27 -12.03 -7.24
N LEU A 99 -4.08 -12.24 -7.84
CA LEU A 99 -3.93 -12.63 -9.25
C LEU A 99 -4.32 -14.09 -9.54
N GLY A 100 -4.53 -14.89 -8.50
CA GLY A 100 -4.92 -16.28 -8.64
C GLY A 100 -3.84 -17.19 -9.21
N ARG A 101 -2.61 -16.91 -8.93
CA ARG A 101 -1.50 -17.79 -9.29
C ARG A 101 -1.55 -19.05 -8.45
N GLU A 102 -1.54 -20.23 -9.11
CA GLU A 102 -1.91 -21.52 -8.49
C GLU A 102 -0.88 -22.10 -7.51
N ASN A 103 0.34 -21.58 -7.43
CA ASN A 103 1.43 -22.16 -6.63
C ASN A 103 1.55 -21.63 -5.20
N LEU A 104 0.44 -21.16 -4.62
CA LEU A 104 0.42 -20.80 -3.21
C LEU A 104 0.21 -22.06 -2.36
N SER A 105 1.29 -22.73 -1.98
CA SER A 105 1.21 -23.77 -0.95
C SER A 105 0.93 -23.10 0.40
N PHE A 106 -0.34 -22.99 0.74
CA PHE A 106 -0.77 -22.47 2.05
C PHE A 106 -0.40 -23.40 3.23
N PHE A 107 0.11 -24.58 2.95
CA PHE A 107 0.07 -25.70 3.91
C PHE A 107 1.42 -26.13 4.50
N GLU A 108 2.56 -25.67 4.00
CA GLU A 108 3.85 -26.20 4.44
C GLU A 108 4.86 -25.17 4.96
N ASP A 109 4.56 -23.87 4.94
CA ASP A 109 5.53 -22.86 5.31
C ASP A 109 5.20 -22.14 6.63
N ASN A 110 6.07 -22.34 7.60
CA ASN A 110 6.08 -21.64 8.87
C ASN A 110 6.57 -20.18 8.76
N GLU A 111 6.71 -19.65 7.54
CA GLU A 111 7.26 -18.33 7.31
C GLU A 111 6.32 -17.21 7.79
N GLN A 112 6.88 -16.29 8.55
CA GLN A 112 6.14 -15.23 9.22
C GLN A 112 5.29 -14.40 8.27
N TYR A 113 5.84 -14.00 7.12
CA TYR A 113 5.12 -13.18 6.13
C TYR A 113 3.88 -13.88 5.55
N LYS A 114 3.90 -15.22 5.42
CA LYS A 114 2.74 -16.00 4.94
C LYS A 114 1.63 -16.02 5.97
N LYS A 115 1.97 -16.18 7.25
CA LYS A 115 0.99 -16.10 8.35
C LYS A 115 0.33 -14.72 8.38
N MET A 116 1.12 -13.67 8.25
CA MET A 116 0.63 -12.29 8.19
C MET A 116 -0.28 -12.05 6.99
N ALA A 117 0.12 -12.52 5.80
CA ALA A 117 -0.69 -12.42 4.59
C ALA A 117 -2.01 -13.19 4.74
N LYS A 118 -1.97 -14.37 5.35
CA LYS A 118 -3.17 -15.18 5.63
C LYS A 118 -4.15 -14.44 6.54
N GLU A 119 -3.67 -13.78 7.59
CA GLU A 119 -4.51 -12.95 8.45
C GLU A 119 -5.20 -11.82 7.68
N ILE A 120 -4.46 -11.15 6.78
CA ILE A 120 -5.03 -10.11 5.91
C ILE A 120 -6.07 -10.72 4.96
N ILE A 121 -5.80 -11.87 4.35
CA ILE A 121 -6.76 -12.55 3.47
C ILE A 121 -8.03 -12.93 4.22
N ASP A 122 -7.89 -13.62 5.34
CA ASP A 122 -9.03 -14.18 6.08
C ASP A 122 -9.90 -13.07 6.71
N LYS A 123 -9.29 -12.04 7.29
CA LYS A 123 -9.99 -11.01 8.05
C LYS A 123 -10.24 -9.72 7.24
N GLY A 124 -9.37 -9.43 6.28
CA GLY A 124 -9.42 -8.19 5.52
C GLY A 124 -10.04 -8.33 4.13
N LEU A 125 -9.82 -9.45 3.42
CA LEU A 125 -10.24 -9.58 2.03
C LEU A 125 -11.44 -10.50 1.84
N THR A 126 -11.49 -11.61 2.58
CA THR A 126 -12.57 -12.63 2.43
C THR A 126 -13.93 -12.02 2.74
N ASN A 127 -14.87 -12.16 1.79
CA ASN A 127 -16.24 -11.63 1.85
C ASN A 127 -16.33 -10.08 1.98
N ARG A 128 -15.23 -9.36 1.77
CA ARG A 128 -15.17 -7.90 1.87
C ARG A 128 -14.69 -7.24 0.58
N LEU A 129 -13.74 -7.88 -0.13
CA LEU A 129 -13.32 -7.49 -1.47
C LEU A 129 -14.19 -8.22 -2.49
N GLU A 130 -15.07 -7.48 -3.16
CA GLU A 130 -16.09 -8.02 -4.08
C GLU A 130 -15.61 -8.02 -5.53
N GLU A 131 -14.97 -6.92 -5.94
CA GLU A 131 -14.42 -6.77 -7.28
C GLU A 131 -12.97 -6.30 -7.21
N ILE A 132 -12.15 -6.78 -8.13
CA ILE A 132 -10.77 -6.33 -8.34
C ILE A 132 -10.71 -5.63 -9.69
N TYR A 133 -10.36 -4.35 -9.69
CA TYR A 133 -10.09 -3.57 -10.90
C TYR A 133 -8.63 -3.71 -11.33
N GLY A 134 -7.73 -3.85 -10.38
CA GLY A 134 -6.32 -4.09 -10.62
C GLY A 134 -5.51 -4.34 -9.33
N VAL A 135 -4.36 -4.96 -9.51
CA VAL A 135 -3.38 -5.30 -8.46
C VAL A 135 -2.02 -4.76 -8.90
N GLU A 136 -1.25 -4.20 -7.95
CA GLU A 136 0.03 -3.51 -8.23
C GLU A 136 -0.10 -2.45 -9.35
N CYS A 137 -1.16 -1.64 -9.25
CA CYS A 137 -1.54 -0.69 -10.28
C CYS A 137 -0.69 0.57 -10.23
N THR A 138 -0.11 0.96 -11.36
CA THR A 138 0.52 2.28 -11.47
C THR A 138 -0.54 3.37 -11.42
N MET A 139 -0.46 4.20 -10.38
CA MET A 139 -1.21 5.43 -10.21
C MET A 139 -0.35 6.60 -10.64
N HIS A 140 -0.88 7.55 -11.39
CA HIS A 140 -0.18 8.79 -11.67
C HIS A 140 -1.14 9.99 -11.71
N TYR A 141 -0.70 11.09 -11.16
CA TYR A 141 -1.30 12.38 -11.40
C TYR A 141 -0.48 13.03 -12.51
N PRO A 142 -1.06 13.37 -13.68
CA PRO A 142 -0.31 13.87 -14.83
C PRO A 142 0.65 14.99 -14.45
N GLU A 143 1.90 14.88 -14.89
CA GLU A 143 2.97 15.86 -14.68
C GLU A 143 3.39 16.14 -13.24
N ARG A 144 2.79 15.44 -12.24
CA ARG A 144 3.01 15.77 -10.83
C ARG A 144 3.67 14.68 -10.03
N TYR A 145 3.09 13.49 -9.98
CA TYR A 145 3.60 12.38 -9.17
C TYR A 145 3.08 11.03 -9.65
N ALA A 146 3.70 9.97 -9.20
CA ALA A 146 3.21 8.61 -9.43
C ALA A 146 3.48 7.68 -8.25
N GLY A 147 2.90 6.50 -8.30
CA GLY A 147 3.09 5.44 -7.31
C GLY A 147 2.46 4.13 -7.76
N THR A 148 2.48 3.15 -6.88
CA THR A 148 1.80 1.87 -7.10
C THR A 148 0.82 1.64 -5.96
N ALA A 149 -0.45 1.42 -6.30
CA ALA A 149 -1.46 0.97 -5.35
C ALA A 149 -1.49 -0.56 -5.34
N ASP A 150 -1.51 -1.17 -4.16
CA ASP A 150 -1.47 -2.63 -4.02
C ASP A 150 -2.71 -3.29 -4.62
N CYS A 151 -3.90 -2.71 -4.39
CA CYS A 151 -5.13 -3.16 -5.00
C CYS A 151 -6.12 -2.01 -5.18
N VAL A 152 -6.87 -2.05 -6.27
CA VAL A 152 -8.01 -1.16 -6.54
C VAL A 152 -9.21 -2.04 -6.84
N GLY A 153 -10.34 -1.77 -6.20
CA GLY A 153 -11.53 -2.60 -6.39
C GLY A 153 -12.75 -2.10 -5.64
N VAL A 154 -13.76 -2.96 -5.54
CA VAL A 154 -14.94 -2.74 -4.71
C VAL A 154 -14.74 -3.46 -3.37
N TYR A 155 -14.70 -2.69 -2.32
CA TYR A 155 -14.51 -3.15 -0.95
C TYR A 155 -15.69 -2.69 -0.09
N GLU A 156 -16.42 -3.64 0.48
CA GLU A 156 -17.66 -3.37 1.22
C GLU A 156 -18.62 -2.41 0.48
N GLY A 157 -18.85 -2.72 -0.81
CA GLY A 157 -19.76 -1.97 -1.68
C GLY A 157 -19.24 -0.61 -2.17
N LYS A 158 -17.96 -0.26 -1.94
CA LYS A 158 -17.37 1.03 -2.36
C LYS A 158 -16.14 0.85 -3.23
N GLU A 159 -16.00 1.68 -4.27
CA GLU A 159 -14.75 1.76 -5.02
C GLU A 159 -13.65 2.32 -4.10
N THR A 160 -12.59 1.54 -3.91
CA THR A 160 -11.62 1.73 -2.82
C THR A 160 -10.20 1.50 -3.30
N ILE A 161 -9.27 2.34 -2.83
CA ILE A 161 -7.83 2.03 -2.83
C ILE A 161 -7.54 1.20 -1.59
N ILE A 162 -6.91 0.05 -1.78
CA ILE A 162 -6.52 -0.87 -0.71
C ILE A 162 -5.00 -0.95 -0.67
N ASP A 163 -4.43 -0.79 0.51
CA ASP A 163 -2.99 -0.82 0.75
C ASP A 163 -2.68 -1.82 1.86
N PHE A 164 -1.67 -2.65 1.65
CA PHE A 164 -1.23 -3.65 2.61
C PHE A 164 -0.02 -3.16 3.39
N LYS A 165 -0.02 -3.37 4.68
CA LYS A 165 1.10 -2.98 5.54
C LYS A 165 1.48 -4.09 6.50
N GLN A 166 2.76 -4.31 6.67
CA GLN A 166 3.29 -5.06 7.79
C GLN A 166 3.77 -4.12 8.90
N SER A 167 3.73 -4.56 10.13
CA SER A 167 4.25 -3.80 11.25
C SER A 167 4.88 -4.70 12.31
N ASN A 168 5.92 -4.20 13.01
CA ASN A 168 6.51 -4.91 14.14
C ASN A 168 5.62 -4.82 15.41
N LYS A 169 4.73 -3.82 15.48
CA LYS A 169 3.86 -3.57 16.64
C LYS A 169 2.50 -3.04 16.17
N PRO A 170 1.43 -3.19 16.95
CA PRO A 170 0.16 -2.58 16.67
C PRO A 170 0.29 -1.07 16.45
N LYS A 171 -0.52 -0.53 15.53
CA LYS A 171 -0.57 0.89 15.19
C LYS A 171 -1.79 1.56 15.79
N LYS A 172 -1.67 2.86 16.02
CA LYS A 172 -2.80 3.75 16.26
C LYS A 172 -2.93 4.69 15.06
N ALA A 173 -4.15 5.11 14.77
CA ALA A 173 -4.43 5.98 13.62
C ALA A 173 -3.58 7.26 13.64
N GLU A 174 -3.36 7.84 14.81
CA GLU A 174 -2.55 9.05 15.01
C GLU A 174 -1.06 8.94 14.58
N TYR A 175 -0.57 7.72 14.38
CA TYR A 175 0.84 7.47 13.99
C TYR A 175 1.00 6.95 12.55
N ILE A 176 -0.06 6.96 11.76
CA ILE A 176 -0.05 6.42 10.39
C ILE A 176 -0.49 7.44 9.33
N ASP A 177 -0.43 8.72 9.64
CA ASP A 177 -0.79 9.80 8.71
C ASP A 177 -0.10 9.65 7.34
N SER A 178 1.16 9.22 7.32
CA SER A 178 1.88 8.98 6.07
C SER A 178 1.25 7.89 5.20
N TRP A 179 0.61 6.89 5.79
CA TRP A 179 -0.12 5.85 5.06
C TRP A 179 -1.43 6.38 4.50
N PHE A 180 -2.15 7.20 5.29
CA PHE A 180 -3.35 7.88 4.81
C PHE A 180 -3.03 8.86 3.68
N LEU A 181 -1.96 9.63 3.80
CA LEU A 181 -1.49 10.53 2.72
C LEU A 181 -1.13 9.76 1.45
N GLN A 182 -0.48 8.59 1.59
CA GLN A 182 -0.13 7.72 0.47
C GLN A 182 -1.37 7.24 -0.28
N THR A 183 -2.34 6.68 0.42
CA THR A 183 -3.57 6.15 -0.20
C THR A 183 -4.46 7.26 -0.74
N ALA A 184 -4.51 8.42 -0.08
CA ALA A 184 -5.21 9.60 -0.55
C ALA A 184 -4.61 10.15 -1.85
N ALA A 185 -3.27 10.16 -1.98
CA ALA A 185 -2.61 10.52 -3.23
C ALA A 185 -3.00 9.58 -4.38
N TYR A 186 -3.10 8.28 -4.11
CA TYR A 186 -3.49 7.30 -5.12
C TYR A 186 -4.95 7.48 -5.55
N SER A 187 -5.87 7.70 -4.61
CA SER A 187 -7.28 7.95 -4.93
C SER A 187 -7.46 9.22 -5.75
N LEU A 188 -6.74 10.29 -5.43
CA LEU A 188 -6.76 11.55 -6.18
C LEU A 188 -6.25 11.36 -7.61
N ALA A 189 -5.11 10.67 -7.78
CA ALA A 189 -4.54 10.36 -9.09
C ALA A 189 -5.50 9.52 -9.94
N HIS A 190 -6.12 8.50 -9.35
CA HIS A 190 -7.08 7.64 -10.02
C HIS A 190 -8.31 8.43 -10.48
N ASN A 191 -8.86 9.27 -9.61
CA ASN A 191 -10.04 10.07 -9.94
C ASN A 191 -9.76 11.06 -11.09
N VAL A 192 -8.57 11.66 -11.12
CA VAL A 192 -8.17 12.59 -12.20
C VAL A 192 -7.98 11.88 -13.53
N VAL A 193 -7.29 10.74 -13.54
CA VAL A 193 -6.96 10.03 -14.80
C VAL A 193 -8.18 9.32 -15.39
N TYR A 194 -9.00 8.71 -14.56
CA TYR A 194 -10.10 7.85 -15.00
C TYR A 194 -11.48 8.48 -14.86
N ASN A 195 -11.56 9.77 -14.43
CA ASN A 195 -12.83 10.41 -14.09
C ASN A 195 -13.71 9.53 -13.18
N SER A 196 -13.06 8.89 -12.21
CA SER A 196 -13.70 8.00 -11.25
C SER A 196 -14.09 8.76 -9.98
N ASN A 197 -14.79 8.08 -9.08
CA ASN A 197 -15.18 8.64 -7.79
C ASN A 197 -14.77 7.70 -6.64
N ILE A 198 -13.49 7.36 -6.58
CA ILE A 198 -12.95 6.66 -5.42
C ILE A 198 -12.98 7.61 -4.24
N ASN A 199 -13.82 7.29 -3.26
CA ASN A 199 -14.03 8.10 -2.06
C ASN A 199 -13.77 7.35 -0.76
N ALA A 200 -13.09 6.20 -0.84
CA ALA A 200 -12.65 5.40 0.29
C ALA A 200 -11.24 4.86 0.07
N CYS A 201 -10.46 4.80 1.13
CA CYS A 201 -9.19 4.11 1.18
C CYS A 201 -9.15 3.22 2.42
N VAL A 202 -8.57 2.04 2.28
CA VAL A 202 -8.44 1.04 3.36
C VAL A 202 -7.00 0.59 3.45
N ILE A 203 -6.48 0.56 4.66
CA ILE A 203 -5.15 0.06 4.98
C ILE A 203 -5.32 -1.19 5.83
N LEU A 204 -4.90 -2.32 5.30
CA LEU A 204 -4.95 -3.62 5.97
C LEU A 204 -3.57 -3.95 6.52
N VAL A 205 -3.46 -4.01 7.83
CA VAL A 205 -2.19 -4.16 8.55
C VAL A 205 -2.14 -5.50 9.24
N CYS A 206 -1.00 -6.17 9.17
CA CYS A 206 -0.74 -7.30 10.06
C CYS A 206 0.60 -7.11 10.79
N THR A 207 0.61 -7.39 12.10
CA THR A 207 1.83 -7.35 12.91
C THR A 207 2.56 -8.69 12.85
N VAL A 208 3.84 -8.68 13.28
CA VAL A 208 4.62 -9.92 13.40
C VAL A 208 4.01 -10.95 14.35
N ASP A 209 3.17 -10.51 15.29
CA ASP A 209 2.42 -11.38 16.20
C ASP A 209 1.06 -11.81 15.60
N ASN A 210 0.87 -11.62 14.29
CA ASN A 210 -0.35 -11.96 13.54
C ASN A 210 -1.61 -11.19 14.03
N LEU A 211 -1.45 -10.01 14.61
CA LEU A 211 -2.56 -9.14 14.93
C LEU A 211 -2.97 -8.36 13.67
N PHE A 212 -4.18 -8.62 13.19
CA PHE A 212 -4.80 -7.87 12.10
C PHE A 212 -5.38 -6.56 12.60
N GLN A 213 -5.14 -5.48 11.86
CA GLN A 213 -5.76 -4.17 12.08
C GLN A 213 -6.23 -3.60 10.73
N GLU A 214 -7.30 -2.85 10.77
CA GLU A 214 -7.84 -2.13 9.62
C GLU A 214 -7.99 -0.66 9.96
N PHE A 215 -7.58 0.19 9.01
CA PHE A 215 -7.78 1.63 9.08
C PHE A 215 -8.45 2.11 7.80
N LYS A 216 -9.46 2.95 7.92
CA LYS A 216 -10.23 3.50 6.80
C LYS A 216 -10.27 5.01 6.88
N ILE A 217 -10.17 5.64 5.72
CA ILE A 217 -10.55 7.05 5.53
C ILE A 217 -11.52 7.13 4.35
N GLN A 218 -12.55 7.94 4.48
CA GLN A 218 -13.58 8.06 3.44
C GLN A 218 -14.27 9.43 3.47
N GLY A 219 -14.90 9.78 2.35
CA GLY A 219 -15.70 11.02 2.23
C GLY A 219 -14.88 12.27 2.58
N PRO A 220 -15.39 13.16 3.47
CA PRO A 220 -14.70 14.40 3.82
C PRO A 220 -13.31 14.22 4.43
N GLU A 221 -13.10 13.16 5.20
CA GLU A 221 -11.79 12.83 5.77
C GLU A 221 -10.77 12.50 4.68
N LEU A 222 -11.15 11.70 3.68
CA LEU A 222 -10.28 11.41 2.54
C LEU A 222 -9.93 12.69 1.77
N VAL A 223 -10.89 13.58 1.54
CA VAL A 223 -10.64 14.88 0.90
C VAL A 223 -9.65 15.73 1.70
N THR A 224 -9.73 15.67 3.02
CA THR A 224 -8.76 16.35 3.90
C THR A 224 -7.34 15.80 3.66
N TYR A 225 -7.16 14.48 3.64
CA TYR A 225 -5.85 13.87 3.38
C TYR A 225 -5.36 14.12 1.94
N GLN A 226 -6.24 14.18 0.94
CA GLN A 226 -5.88 14.58 -0.42
C GLN A 226 -5.30 16.01 -0.45
N ASN A 227 -5.95 16.96 0.22
CA ASN A 227 -5.48 18.34 0.32
C ASN A 227 -4.15 18.45 1.11
N LEU A 228 -4.00 17.71 2.19
CA LEU A 228 -2.76 17.64 2.95
C LEU A 228 -1.62 17.08 2.08
N PHE A 229 -1.88 16.04 1.29
CA PHE A 229 -0.88 15.52 0.34
C PHE A 229 -0.48 16.54 -0.72
N LEU A 230 -1.43 17.30 -1.28
CA LEU A 230 -1.12 18.38 -2.22
C LEU A 230 -0.25 19.48 -1.59
N GLY A 231 -0.45 19.77 -0.31
CA GLY A 231 0.44 20.64 0.46
C GLY A 231 1.86 20.09 0.59
N ARG A 232 1.99 18.77 0.82
CA ARG A 232 3.29 18.08 0.85
C ARG A 232 3.97 18.08 -0.53
N LEU A 233 3.22 17.88 -1.60
CA LEU A 233 3.71 17.97 -2.98
C LEU A 233 4.24 19.37 -3.29
N LYS A 234 3.50 20.43 -2.93
CA LYS A 234 3.97 21.80 -3.09
C LYS A 234 5.30 22.03 -2.37
N LYS A 235 5.38 21.63 -1.09
CA LYS A 235 6.64 21.72 -0.31
C LYS A 235 7.78 20.94 -0.96
N PHE A 236 7.50 19.75 -1.51
CA PHE A 236 8.49 18.94 -2.22
C PHE A 236 9.04 19.67 -3.45
N ASN A 237 8.17 20.27 -4.26
CA ASN A 237 8.58 21.02 -5.44
C ASN A 237 9.45 22.23 -5.08
N GLU A 238 9.08 22.96 -4.02
CA GLU A 238 9.91 24.06 -3.49
C GLU A 238 11.32 23.58 -3.05
N LEU A 239 11.40 22.43 -2.41
CA LEU A 239 12.67 21.84 -1.93
C LEU A 239 13.56 21.33 -3.08
N THR A 240 12.97 20.91 -4.19
CA THR A 240 13.67 20.29 -5.32
C THR A 240 13.80 21.21 -6.52
N ASN A 241 13.36 22.47 -6.42
CA ASN A 241 13.27 23.44 -7.53
C ASN A 241 12.56 22.88 -8.76
N LEU A 242 11.58 22.03 -8.54
CA LEU A 242 10.65 21.55 -9.58
C LEU A 242 9.43 22.48 -9.57
N GLU A 243 9.28 23.26 -10.62
CA GLU A 243 8.06 24.09 -10.87
C GLU A 243 6.93 23.27 -11.49
#